data_6bbe460d714a4dbe155c4a01c7222c44
#
_entry.id   6bbe460d714a4dbe155c4a01c7222c44
#
_cell.length_a   1.000
_cell.length_b   1.000
_cell.length_c   1.000
_cell.angle_alpha   90.00
_cell.angle_beta   90.00
_cell.angle_gamma   90.00
#
_symmetry.space_group_name_H-M   'P 1'
#
loop_
_entity.id
_entity.type
_entity.pdbx_description
1 polymer ?
#
loop_
_entity_poly.entity_id
_entity_poly.type
_entity_poly.pdbx_seq_one_letter_code
_entity_poly.pdbx_strand_id
1 'polypeptide(L)'
;MINRKIEPVLYDLASKYPVVTLTGPRQSGKTTLCRKVFPEMAYANLESPDVREYAVSDPRGFLAAYTDGVIIDEIQRAPQLVSYIQGVVDERKTACQFILTGSQQLEVMNTINQSLAGRTALLKLLPFSISEIKGRTLPTSLDALMLKGFYPRIHDQNLNPTQALGDYYETYVERDLRQLASIRDLSLFQKFIRLCAGRIGQLLNLHSLANDTGISHTTAHAWLSILEASYIVFLLKPWYRNISKRLIKSPKIYFYDVGLAAYLLGMESEVHVSRDPLRGNLFENLALMEVIKYRFHSGRKNATTFYRDSRGNEVDMILESGRDLFPVEVKSGATIADDFFKGLNYFSGSVSEAPYGCGLIYGGQEIQQRHNFRIYPVAAIEEMFGALNSAGFSY
;
A
#
# COMPACT_ATOMS: atom_id res chain seq x y z
N MET A 1 -5.29 -19.03 10.15
CA MET A 1 -4.51 -18.19 9.20
C MET A 1 -5.39 -17.87 7.99
N ILE A 2 -5.43 -16.64 7.54
CA ILE A 2 -6.17 -16.16 6.36
C ILE A 2 -5.26 -16.32 5.13
N ASN A 3 -5.80 -16.89 4.04
CA ASN A 3 -5.04 -17.05 2.79
C ASN A 3 -4.82 -15.69 2.11
N ARG A 4 -3.64 -15.52 1.51
CA ARG A 4 -3.29 -14.29 0.81
C ARG A 4 -3.52 -14.44 -0.69
N LYS A 5 -4.15 -13.46 -1.30
CA LYS A 5 -4.42 -13.45 -2.75
C LYS A 5 -3.14 -13.43 -3.61
N ILE A 6 -2.04 -12.95 -3.07
CA ILE A 6 -0.75 -12.88 -3.75
C ILE A 6 0.00 -14.23 -3.78
N GLU A 7 -0.43 -15.28 -3.03
CA GLU A 7 0.25 -16.58 -2.94
C GLU A 7 0.55 -17.20 -4.32
N PRO A 8 -0.40 -17.29 -5.25
CA PRO A 8 -0.13 -17.89 -6.57
C PRO A 8 0.91 -17.11 -7.36
N VAL A 9 0.90 -15.77 -7.27
CA VAL A 9 1.86 -14.91 -7.98
C VAL A 9 3.26 -15.05 -7.37
N LEU A 10 3.37 -15.13 -6.05
CA LEU A 10 4.64 -15.37 -5.37
C LEU A 10 5.26 -16.71 -5.81
N TYR A 11 4.46 -17.78 -5.87
CA TYR A 11 4.90 -19.11 -6.31
C TYR A 11 5.33 -19.10 -7.78
N ASP A 12 4.53 -18.51 -8.68
CA ASP A 12 4.81 -18.41 -10.11
C ASP A 12 6.12 -17.64 -10.36
N LEU A 13 6.33 -16.50 -9.70
CA LEU A 13 7.55 -15.72 -9.86
C LEU A 13 8.78 -16.45 -9.28
N ALA A 14 8.65 -17.14 -8.17
CA ALA A 14 9.72 -17.95 -7.62
C ALA A 14 10.15 -19.08 -8.57
N SER A 15 9.22 -19.67 -9.33
CA SER A 15 9.56 -20.68 -10.32
C SER A 15 10.32 -20.14 -11.55
N LYS A 16 10.35 -18.82 -11.75
CA LYS A 16 10.92 -18.16 -12.94
C LYS A 16 12.16 -17.33 -12.63
N TYR A 17 12.25 -16.80 -11.42
CA TYR A 17 13.34 -15.91 -11.01
C TYR A 17 14.24 -16.57 -9.97
N PRO A 18 15.56 -16.34 -10.01
CA PRO A 18 16.45 -16.85 -8.98
C PRO A 18 16.22 -16.15 -7.62
N VAL A 19 15.74 -14.92 -7.63
CA VAL A 19 15.42 -14.17 -6.43
C VAL A 19 14.00 -13.62 -6.51
N VAL A 20 13.24 -13.70 -5.42
CA VAL A 20 11.99 -12.94 -5.25
C VAL A 20 12.12 -12.06 -4.03
N THR A 21 11.85 -10.77 -4.18
CA THR A 21 11.87 -9.82 -3.07
C THR A 21 10.47 -9.38 -2.74
N LEU A 22 10.05 -9.65 -1.50
CA LEU A 22 8.75 -9.29 -0.96
C LEU A 22 8.88 -8.14 0.04
N THR A 23 8.44 -6.95 -0.34
CA THR A 23 8.41 -5.76 0.53
C THR A 23 7.00 -5.46 1.03
N GLY A 24 6.90 -4.60 2.04
CA GLY A 24 5.62 -4.17 2.60
C GLY A 24 5.72 -3.74 4.06
N PRO A 25 4.67 -3.15 4.64
CA PRO A 25 4.72 -2.64 6.01
C PRO A 25 5.08 -3.73 7.03
N ARG A 26 5.57 -3.32 8.19
CA ARG A 26 5.70 -4.22 9.33
C ARG A 26 4.33 -4.83 9.65
N GLN A 27 4.34 -6.06 10.16
CA GLN A 27 3.13 -6.81 10.52
C GLN A 27 2.15 -7.09 9.35
N SER A 28 2.55 -6.90 8.07
CA SER A 28 1.71 -7.28 6.91
C SER A 28 1.67 -8.79 6.64
N GLY A 29 2.48 -9.58 7.35
CA GLY A 29 2.50 -11.04 7.25
C GLY A 29 3.47 -11.60 6.21
N LYS A 30 4.53 -10.87 5.81
CA LYS A 30 5.55 -11.29 4.83
C LYS A 30 6.20 -12.62 5.20
N THR A 31 6.78 -12.70 6.38
CA THR A 31 7.45 -13.91 6.90
C THR A 31 6.50 -15.10 6.94
N THR A 32 5.28 -14.89 7.45
CA THR A 32 4.24 -15.91 7.53
C THR A 32 3.87 -16.43 6.15
N LEU A 33 3.70 -15.53 5.16
CA LEU A 33 3.40 -15.88 3.78
C LEU A 33 4.54 -16.71 3.16
N CYS A 34 5.78 -16.24 3.26
CA CYS A 34 6.93 -16.93 2.65
C CYS A 34 7.11 -18.34 3.24
N ARG A 35 7.04 -18.49 4.57
CA ARG A 35 7.15 -19.80 5.22
C ARG A 35 5.98 -20.74 4.93
N LYS A 36 4.79 -20.20 4.64
CA LYS A 36 3.63 -20.98 4.22
C LYS A 36 3.78 -21.49 2.79
N VAL A 37 4.25 -20.64 1.88
CA VAL A 37 4.37 -20.97 0.44
C VAL A 37 5.57 -21.89 0.19
N PHE A 38 6.65 -21.74 0.98
CA PHE A 38 7.89 -22.50 0.85
C PHE A 38 8.25 -23.20 2.18
N PRO A 39 7.47 -24.20 2.61
CA PRO A 39 7.65 -24.82 3.93
C PRO A 39 8.96 -25.59 4.07
N GLU A 40 9.50 -26.10 2.96
CA GLU A 40 10.74 -26.89 2.94
C GLU A 40 12.01 -26.01 2.79
N MET A 41 11.83 -24.72 2.48
CA MET A 41 12.97 -23.81 2.29
C MET A 41 13.54 -23.37 3.62
N ALA A 42 14.86 -23.38 3.75
CA ALA A 42 15.57 -22.87 4.92
C ALA A 42 15.15 -21.42 5.24
N TYR A 43 15.22 -21.05 6.51
CA TYR A 43 14.82 -19.71 6.98
C TYR A 43 15.94 -19.06 7.81
N ALA A 44 16.35 -17.88 7.42
CA ALA A 44 17.34 -17.07 8.12
C ALA A 44 16.76 -15.70 8.48
N ASN A 45 16.68 -15.40 9.78
CA ASN A 45 16.17 -14.11 10.29
C ASN A 45 17.33 -13.19 10.66
N LEU A 46 17.53 -12.11 9.89
CA LEU A 46 18.57 -11.13 10.16
C LEU A 46 18.25 -10.14 11.30
N GLU A 47 17.04 -10.22 11.92
CA GLU A 47 16.80 -9.54 13.20
C GLU A 47 17.58 -10.21 14.34
N SER A 48 17.81 -11.54 14.28
CA SER A 48 18.62 -12.27 15.26
C SER A 48 20.09 -11.83 15.16
N PRO A 49 20.67 -11.35 16.28
CA PRO A 49 22.03 -10.80 16.25
C PRO A 49 23.10 -11.78 15.78
N ASP A 50 23.03 -13.04 16.21
CA ASP A 50 23.93 -14.13 15.86
C ASP A 50 23.88 -14.47 14.36
N VAL A 51 22.67 -14.60 13.80
CA VAL A 51 22.48 -14.84 12.34
C VAL A 51 22.99 -13.67 11.52
N ARG A 52 22.69 -12.45 11.97
CA ARG A 52 23.16 -11.23 11.30
C ARG A 52 24.67 -11.10 11.36
N GLU A 53 25.29 -11.36 12.51
CA GLU A 53 26.75 -11.30 12.66
C GLU A 53 27.43 -12.30 11.72
N TYR A 54 26.94 -13.52 11.62
CA TYR A 54 27.46 -14.50 10.65
C TYR A 54 27.29 -14.01 9.21
N ALA A 55 26.12 -13.52 8.83
CA ALA A 55 25.86 -13.01 7.48
C ALA A 55 26.72 -11.80 7.11
N VAL A 56 27.16 -10.99 8.09
CA VAL A 56 28.01 -9.80 7.89
C VAL A 56 29.49 -10.13 7.89
N SER A 57 29.94 -10.99 8.82
CA SER A 57 31.37 -11.34 9.00
C SER A 57 31.88 -12.32 7.94
N ASP A 58 31.04 -13.30 7.55
CA ASP A 58 31.37 -14.27 6.48
C ASP A 58 30.17 -14.47 5.53
N PRO A 59 29.88 -13.52 4.64
CA PRO A 59 28.77 -13.61 3.71
C PRO A 59 28.82 -14.82 2.78
N ARG A 60 30.03 -15.24 2.39
CA ARG A 60 30.21 -16.40 1.50
C ARG A 60 29.92 -17.72 2.22
N GLY A 61 30.46 -17.90 3.41
CA GLY A 61 30.17 -19.05 4.25
C GLY A 61 28.69 -19.12 4.62
N PHE A 62 28.08 -17.98 4.97
CA PHE A 62 26.64 -17.88 5.25
C PHE A 62 25.80 -18.36 4.06
N LEU A 63 26.05 -17.86 2.84
CA LEU A 63 25.28 -18.26 1.65
C LEU A 63 25.57 -19.70 1.20
N ALA A 64 26.80 -20.18 1.40
CA ALA A 64 27.20 -21.55 1.07
C ALA A 64 26.47 -22.61 1.91
N ALA A 65 26.02 -22.24 3.12
CA ALA A 65 25.23 -23.14 3.98
C ALA A 65 23.83 -23.45 3.42
N TYR A 66 23.36 -22.70 2.41
CA TYR A 66 22.00 -22.85 1.83
C TYR A 66 22.07 -23.27 0.36
N THR A 67 22.24 -24.57 0.11
CA THR A 67 22.32 -25.13 -1.25
C THR A 67 20.98 -25.21 -1.94
N ASP A 68 19.90 -25.48 -1.19
CA ASP A 68 18.56 -25.74 -1.71
C ASP A 68 17.63 -24.50 -1.61
N GLY A 69 18.23 -23.34 -1.39
CA GLY A 69 17.55 -22.04 -1.27
C GLY A 69 17.25 -21.66 0.17
N VAL A 70 16.96 -20.35 0.35
CA VAL A 70 16.71 -19.77 1.68
C VAL A 70 15.76 -18.58 1.63
N ILE A 71 14.87 -18.48 2.61
CA ILE A 71 14.12 -17.26 2.94
C ILE A 71 14.99 -16.42 3.87
N ILE A 72 15.46 -15.26 3.40
CA ILE A 72 16.23 -14.29 4.21
C ILE A 72 15.29 -13.16 4.60
N ASP A 73 14.97 -13.12 5.90
CA ASP A 73 14.04 -12.15 6.47
C ASP A 73 14.77 -10.90 6.96
N GLU A 74 14.16 -9.73 6.74
CA GLU A 74 14.68 -8.40 7.10
C GLU A 74 16.06 -8.09 6.48
N ILE A 75 16.19 -8.31 5.15
CA ILE A 75 17.44 -8.17 4.38
C ILE A 75 18.11 -6.79 4.55
N GLN A 76 17.36 -5.74 4.89
CA GLN A 76 17.91 -4.40 5.16
C GLN A 76 18.84 -4.37 6.38
N ARG A 77 18.84 -5.39 7.23
CA ARG A 77 19.77 -5.52 8.38
C ARG A 77 21.20 -5.89 7.96
N ALA A 78 21.36 -6.44 6.74
CA ALA A 78 22.66 -6.78 6.15
C ALA A 78 22.65 -6.45 4.64
N PRO A 79 22.53 -5.19 4.24
CA PRO A 79 22.35 -4.79 2.84
C PRO A 79 23.51 -5.22 1.92
N GLN A 80 24.73 -5.30 2.44
CA GLN A 80 25.90 -5.78 1.70
C GLN A 80 25.74 -7.23 1.21
N LEU A 81 24.92 -8.07 1.87
CA LEU A 81 24.68 -9.46 1.49
C LEU A 81 24.09 -9.57 0.07
N VAL A 82 23.34 -8.56 -0.37
CA VAL A 82 22.70 -8.53 -1.69
C VAL A 82 23.73 -8.63 -2.83
N SER A 83 24.92 -8.03 -2.67
CA SER A 83 26.00 -8.13 -3.67
C SER A 83 26.60 -9.53 -3.74
N TYR A 84 26.68 -10.25 -2.62
CA TYR A 84 27.12 -11.65 -2.61
C TYR A 84 26.06 -12.58 -3.19
N ILE A 85 24.78 -12.33 -2.91
CA ILE A 85 23.66 -13.04 -3.52
C ILE A 85 23.72 -12.94 -5.05
N GLN A 86 24.04 -11.75 -5.59
CA GLN A 86 24.25 -11.57 -7.02
C GLN A 86 25.30 -12.56 -7.58
N GLY A 87 26.46 -12.67 -6.94
CA GLY A 87 27.51 -13.60 -7.37
C GLY A 87 27.02 -15.05 -7.40
N VAL A 88 26.37 -15.51 -6.33
CA VAL A 88 25.82 -16.87 -6.23
C VAL A 88 24.78 -17.14 -7.32
N VAL A 89 23.89 -16.17 -7.57
CA VAL A 89 22.83 -16.30 -8.60
C VAL A 89 23.44 -16.39 -10.02
N ASP A 90 24.47 -15.61 -10.30
CA ASP A 90 25.15 -15.62 -11.61
C ASP A 90 25.90 -16.93 -11.86
N GLU A 91 26.41 -17.58 -10.82
CA GLU A 91 27.06 -18.88 -10.88
C GLU A 91 26.08 -20.05 -11.04
N ARG A 92 25.05 -20.13 -10.19
CA ARG A 92 24.14 -21.28 -10.12
C ARG A 92 23.11 -21.32 -11.26
N LYS A 93 22.64 -20.17 -11.73
CA LYS A 93 21.65 -20.00 -12.83
C LYS A 93 20.36 -20.82 -12.67
N THR A 94 19.92 -21.06 -11.45
CA THR A 94 18.68 -21.77 -11.12
C THR A 94 17.64 -20.81 -10.57
N ALA A 95 16.36 -21.15 -10.69
CA ALA A 95 15.27 -20.40 -10.07
C ALA A 95 15.13 -20.71 -8.57
N CYS A 96 14.34 -19.91 -7.86
CA CYS A 96 13.96 -20.11 -6.46
C CYS A 96 15.12 -20.29 -5.47
N GLN A 97 16.22 -19.53 -5.65
CA GLN A 97 17.36 -19.65 -4.75
C GLN A 97 17.17 -18.80 -3.49
N PHE A 98 16.59 -17.60 -3.62
CA PHE A 98 16.46 -16.66 -2.53
C PHE A 98 15.08 -16.02 -2.52
N ILE A 99 14.42 -16.06 -1.36
CA ILE A 99 13.24 -15.24 -1.07
C ILE A 99 13.68 -14.19 -0.04
N LEU A 100 13.73 -12.93 -0.47
CA LEU A 100 14.14 -11.82 0.39
C LEU A 100 12.91 -11.10 0.91
N THR A 101 12.87 -10.81 2.21
CA THR A 101 11.82 -9.94 2.77
C THR A 101 12.41 -8.68 3.37
N GLY A 102 11.62 -7.61 3.39
CA GLY A 102 12.02 -6.36 4.01
C GLY A 102 10.83 -5.44 4.30
N SER A 103 10.92 -4.71 5.41
CA SER A 103 9.87 -3.79 5.87
C SER A 103 10.08 -2.34 5.43
N GLN A 104 11.25 -2.01 4.86
CA GLN A 104 11.60 -0.66 4.42
C GLN A 104 11.79 -0.63 2.90
N GLN A 105 11.07 0.28 2.24
CA GLN A 105 11.06 0.32 0.78
C GLN A 105 12.35 0.93 0.19
N LEU A 106 12.87 2.02 0.78
CA LEU A 106 13.97 2.78 0.15
C LEU A 106 15.32 2.06 0.23
N GLU A 107 15.71 1.56 1.40
CA GLU A 107 17.03 0.93 1.58
C GLU A 107 17.14 -0.38 0.80
N VAL A 108 16.11 -1.23 0.94
CA VAL A 108 16.04 -2.51 0.22
C VAL A 108 16.03 -2.28 -1.29
N MET A 109 15.20 -1.34 -1.76
CA MET A 109 15.08 -1.09 -3.20
C MET A 109 16.34 -0.49 -3.83
N ASN A 110 17.04 0.41 -3.14
CA ASN A 110 18.28 0.98 -3.65
C ASN A 110 19.35 -0.10 -3.83
N THR A 111 19.54 -0.95 -2.83
CA THR A 111 20.53 -2.02 -2.86
C THR A 111 20.17 -3.09 -3.90
N ILE A 112 18.89 -3.47 -3.98
CA ILE A 112 18.40 -4.44 -4.96
C ILE A 112 18.53 -3.91 -6.38
N ASN A 113 18.16 -2.66 -6.63
CA ASN A 113 18.27 -2.06 -7.97
C ASN A 113 19.71 -1.97 -8.46
N GLN A 114 20.68 -1.82 -7.55
CA GLN A 114 22.10 -1.81 -7.91
C GLN A 114 22.64 -3.21 -8.22
N SER A 115 22.31 -4.19 -7.39
CA SER A 115 22.96 -5.51 -7.43
C SER A 115 22.11 -6.61 -8.10
N LEU A 116 20.79 -6.58 -7.94
CA LEU A 116 19.91 -7.65 -8.44
C LEU A 116 19.03 -7.23 -9.64
N ALA A 117 19.38 -6.16 -10.35
CA ALA A 117 18.66 -5.74 -11.55
C ALA A 117 18.58 -6.90 -12.57
N GLY A 118 17.37 -7.23 -13.02
CA GLY A 118 17.11 -8.33 -13.95
C GLY A 118 17.15 -9.75 -13.35
N ARG A 119 17.55 -9.88 -12.06
CA ARG A 119 17.67 -11.19 -11.36
C ARG A 119 16.56 -11.41 -10.33
N THR A 120 15.88 -10.35 -9.91
CA THR A 120 14.84 -10.43 -8.89
C THR A 120 13.47 -10.00 -9.41
N ALA A 121 12.44 -10.74 -9.02
CA ALA A 121 11.06 -10.27 -9.09
C ALA A 121 10.72 -9.49 -7.82
N LEU A 122 9.99 -8.37 -7.98
CA LEU A 122 9.61 -7.48 -6.88
C LEU A 122 8.12 -7.58 -6.61
N LEU A 123 7.76 -7.96 -5.40
CA LEU A 123 6.38 -8.02 -4.92
C LEU A 123 6.17 -7.09 -3.72
N LYS A 124 4.92 -6.61 -3.60
CA LYS A 124 4.49 -5.81 -2.45
C LYS A 124 3.33 -6.48 -1.74
N LEU A 125 3.49 -6.72 -0.44
CA LEU A 125 2.46 -7.29 0.42
C LEU A 125 1.95 -6.21 1.38
N LEU A 126 0.76 -5.69 1.12
CA LEU A 126 0.06 -4.78 2.04
C LEU A 126 -0.73 -5.58 3.09
N PRO A 127 -1.29 -4.93 4.11
CA PRO A 127 -2.29 -5.53 5.00
C PRO A 127 -3.42 -6.19 4.21
N PHE A 128 -4.29 -6.96 4.86
CA PHE A 128 -5.38 -7.68 4.18
C PHE A 128 -6.23 -6.78 3.28
N SER A 129 -6.80 -7.35 2.22
CA SER A 129 -7.90 -6.75 1.47
C SER A 129 -9.25 -7.18 2.06
N ILE A 130 -10.31 -6.47 1.69
CA ILE A 130 -11.69 -6.84 2.07
C ILE A 130 -11.98 -8.28 1.61
N SER A 131 -11.58 -8.64 0.40
CA SER A 131 -11.82 -9.96 -0.16
C SER A 131 -11.06 -11.08 0.58
N GLU A 132 -9.90 -10.81 1.17
CA GLU A 132 -9.15 -11.78 1.98
C GLU A 132 -9.82 -12.05 3.33
N ILE A 133 -10.49 -11.06 3.93
CA ILE A 133 -11.20 -11.19 5.22
C ILE A 133 -12.68 -11.55 5.07
N LYS A 134 -13.25 -11.48 3.85
CA LYS A 134 -14.65 -11.79 3.55
C LYS A 134 -14.99 -13.23 3.99
N GLY A 135 -16.10 -13.37 4.70
CA GLY A 135 -16.55 -14.67 5.20
C GLY A 135 -15.87 -15.17 6.47
N ARG A 136 -14.95 -14.39 7.08
CA ARG A 136 -14.27 -14.74 8.34
C ARG A 136 -14.40 -13.65 9.40
N THR A 137 -13.83 -12.49 9.15
CA THR A 137 -13.67 -11.41 10.13
C THR A 137 -14.15 -10.06 9.60
N LEU A 138 -14.87 -10.05 8.48
CA LEU A 138 -15.39 -8.82 7.89
C LEU A 138 -16.40 -8.18 8.86
N PRO A 139 -16.18 -6.93 9.31
CA PRO A 139 -17.13 -6.20 10.12
C PRO A 139 -18.48 -6.00 9.42
N THR A 140 -19.53 -5.83 10.21
CA THR A 140 -20.91 -5.68 9.72
C THR A 140 -21.19 -4.30 9.13
N SER A 141 -20.43 -3.28 9.53
CA SER A 141 -20.57 -1.92 9.03
C SER A 141 -19.26 -1.41 8.40
N LEU A 142 -19.38 -0.43 7.49
CA LEU A 142 -18.25 0.25 6.90
C LEU A 142 -17.45 1.05 7.93
N ASP A 143 -18.14 1.63 8.90
CA ASP A 143 -17.49 2.43 9.96
C ASP A 143 -16.67 1.54 10.89
N ALA A 144 -17.17 0.34 11.22
CA ALA A 144 -16.40 -0.67 11.94
C ALA A 144 -15.19 -1.16 11.13
N LEU A 145 -15.34 -1.32 9.81
CA LEU A 145 -14.26 -1.73 8.92
C LEU A 145 -13.17 -0.65 8.85
N MET A 146 -13.55 0.63 8.71
CA MET A 146 -12.60 1.74 8.71
C MET A 146 -11.90 1.90 10.05
N LEU A 147 -12.58 1.67 11.17
CA LEU A 147 -11.98 1.68 12.51
C LEU A 147 -10.99 0.52 12.70
N LYS A 148 -11.37 -0.68 12.28
CA LYS A 148 -10.57 -1.90 12.48
C LYS A 148 -9.31 -1.94 11.62
N GLY A 149 -9.35 -1.37 10.42
CA GLY A 149 -8.26 -1.48 9.46
C GLY A 149 -8.02 -2.92 9.03
N PHE A 150 -6.83 -3.19 8.50
CA PHE A 150 -6.53 -4.43 7.79
C PHE A 150 -5.25 -5.14 8.25
N TYR A 151 -4.62 -4.71 9.33
CA TYR A 151 -3.44 -5.40 9.84
C TYR A 151 -3.78 -6.84 10.25
N PRO A 152 -3.05 -7.87 9.73
CA PRO A 152 -3.36 -9.27 9.93
C PRO A 152 -3.59 -9.69 11.37
N ARG A 153 -2.75 -9.21 12.29
CA ARG A 153 -2.81 -9.59 13.71
C ARG A 153 -4.16 -9.22 14.35
N ILE A 154 -4.75 -8.09 13.97
CA ILE A 154 -6.06 -7.65 14.49
C ILE A 154 -7.16 -8.63 14.08
N HIS A 155 -7.08 -9.16 12.85
CA HIS A 155 -8.07 -10.10 12.32
C HIS A 155 -7.83 -11.54 12.78
N ASP A 156 -6.58 -12.01 12.77
CA ASP A 156 -6.24 -13.39 13.15
C ASP A 156 -6.44 -13.66 14.63
N GLN A 157 -6.19 -12.68 15.52
CA GLN A 157 -6.28 -12.80 16.97
C GLN A 157 -7.52 -12.10 17.56
N ASN A 158 -8.36 -11.51 16.72
CA ASN A 158 -9.55 -10.74 17.12
C ASN A 158 -9.26 -9.69 18.21
N LEU A 159 -8.17 -8.92 18.02
CA LEU A 159 -7.75 -7.90 18.97
C LEU A 159 -8.67 -6.68 18.93
N ASN A 160 -8.70 -5.93 20.03
CA ASN A 160 -9.26 -4.59 20.03
C ASN A 160 -8.44 -3.71 19.06
N PRO A 161 -9.06 -3.11 18.02
CA PRO A 161 -8.32 -2.38 17.00
C PRO A 161 -7.62 -1.14 17.53
N THR A 162 -8.26 -0.37 18.41
CA THR A 162 -7.70 0.86 18.98
C THR A 162 -6.44 0.56 19.78
N GLN A 163 -6.46 -0.47 20.62
CA GLN A 163 -5.29 -0.88 21.39
C GLN A 163 -4.20 -1.44 20.49
N ALA A 164 -4.53 -2.35 19.57
CA ALA A 164 -3.54 -2.97 18.68
C ALA A 164 -2.87 -1.96 17.75
N LEU A 165 -3.60 -0.96 17.25
CA LEU A 165 -3.06 0.13 16.44
C LEU A 165 -2.24 1.10 17.29
N GLY A 166 -2.62 1.33 18.56
CA GLY A 166 -1.83 2.08 19.53
C GLY A 166 -0.47 1.42 19.77
N ASP A 167 -0.48 0.13 20.10
CA ASP A 167 0.76 -0.66 20.28
C ASP A 167 1.64 -0.64 19.02
N TYR A 168 1.03 -0.76 17.83
CA TYR A 168 1.75 -0.66 16.56
C TYR A 168 2.37 0.73 16.36
N TYR A 169 1.62 1.78 16.66
CA TYR A 169 2.09 3.16 16.56
C TYR A 169 3.27 3.40 17.50
N GLU A 170 3.16 3.08 18.78
CA GLU A 170 4.21 3.30 19.77
C GLU A 170 5.48 2.47 19.49
N THR A 171 5.30 1.18 19.17
CA THR A 171 6.45 0.27 19.03
C THR A 171 7.15 0.39 17.68
N TYR A 172 6.45 0.70 16.62
CA TYR A 172 7.02 0.79 15.28
C TYR A 172 7.18 2.24 14.82
N VAL A 173 6.08 3.02 14.81
CA VAL A 173 6.10 4.36 14.22
C VAL A 173 6.95 5.32 15.07
N GLU A 174 6.78 5.29 16.37
CA GLU A 174 7.54 6.17 17.25
C GLU A 174 8.98 5.67 17.47
N ARG A 175 9.17 4.41 17.78
CA ARG A 175 10.50 3.91 18.15
C ARG A 175 11.39 3.66 16.95
N ASP A 176 10.91 2.86 15.97
CA ASP A 176 11.77 2.41 14.88
C ASP A 176 11.96 3.51 13.82
N LEU A 177 10.90 4.25 13.44
CA LEU A 177 11.02 5.34 12.47
C LEU A 177 11.79 6.54 13.03
N ARG A 178 11.67 6.80 14.33
CA ARG A 178 12.47 7.83 15.00
C ARG A 178 13.96 7.55 14.86
N GLN A 179 14.40 6.32 15.05
CA GLN A 179 15.81 5.94 14.91
C GLN A 179 16.31 6.13 13.47
N LEU A 180 15.51 5.73 12.48
CA LEU A 180 15.85 5.86 11.06
C LEU A 180 15.98 7.31 10.61
N ALA A 181 15.11 8.16 11.13
CA ALA A 181 15.07 9.58 10.76
C ALA A 181 16.00 10.46 11.60
N SER A 182 16.72 9.90 12.58
CA SER A 182 17.48 10.69 13.57
C SER A 182 16.64 11.80 14.20
N ILE A 183 15.35 11.50 14.46
CA ILE A 183 14.38 12.48 14.96
C ILE A 183 14.71 12.83 16.42
N ARG A 184 15.05 14.09 16.65
CA ARG A 184 15.39 14.59 17.99
C ARG A 184 14.15 14.90 18.83
N ASP A 185 13.13 15.49 18.20
CA ASP A 185 11.88 15.89 18.85
C ASP A 185 10.73 14.94 18.49
N LEU A 186 10.44 14.01 19.41
CA LEU A 186 9.37 13.04 19.25
C LEU A 186 7.99 13.69 19.25
N SER A 187 7.79 14.72 20.05
CA SER A 187 6.49 15.41 20.17
C SER A 187 6.09 16.08 18.85
N LEU A 188 7.05 16.77 18.21
CA LEU A 188 6.81 17.36 16.89
C LEU A 188 6.57 16.30 15.82
N PHE A 189 7.26 15.15 15.88
CA PHE A 189 7.04 14.06 14.93
C PHE A 189 5.65 13.43 15.10
N GLN A 190 5.22 13.19 16.34
CA GLN A 190 3.86 12.73 16.64
C GLN A 190 2.81 13.70 16.11
N LYS A 191 3.00 15.01 16.37
CA LYS A 191 2.14 16.07 15.85
C LYS A 191 2.11 16.06 14.32
N PHE A 192 3.26 15.92 13.67
CA PHE A 192 3.37 15.84 12.21
C PHE A 192 2.54 14.69 11.63
N ILE A 193 2.65 13.48 12.20
CA ILE A 193 1.91 12.31 11.71
C ILE A 193 0.40 12.49 11.91
N ARG A 194 -0.04 13.02 13.05
CA ARG A 194 -1.46 13.32 13.29
C ARG A 194 -1.99 14.38 12.34
N LEU A 195 -1.20 15.41 12.03
CA LEU A 195 -1.54 16.42 11.04
C LEU A 195 -1.58 15.85 9.61
N CYS A 196 -0.79 14.82 9.28
CA CYS A 196 -0.93 14.05 8.05
C CYS A 196 -2.28 13.33 8.00
N ALA A 197 -2.70 12.69 9.10
CA ALA A 197 -4.00 12.02 9.18
C ALA A 197 -5.16 13.01 9.02
N GLY A 198 -5.07 14.20 9.64
CA GLY A 198 -6.06 15.27 9.46
C GLY A 198 -6.17 15.84 8.05
N ARG A 199 -5.25 15.47 7.15
CA ARG A 199 -5.24 15.86 5.72
C ARG A 199 -5.49 14.71 4.76
N ILE A 200 -5.95 13.58 5.26
CA ILE A 200 -6.23 12.39 4.45
C ILE A 200 -7.17 12.71 3.29
N GLY A 201 -6.88 12.23 2.09
CA GLY A 201 -7.66 12.50 0.87
C GLY A 201 -7.52 13.93 0.31
N GLN A 202 -6.71 14.79 0.92
CA GLN A 202 -6.54 16.19 0.50
C GLN A 202 -5.24 16.40 -0.28
N LEU A 203 -5.20 17.46 -1.10
CA LEU A 203 -3.97 17.91 -1.75
C LEU A 203 -2.91 18.26 -0.70
N LEU A 204 -1.73 17.69 -0.84
CA LEU A 204 -0.63 17.94 0.06
C LEU A 204 -0.06 19.35 -0.14
N ASN A 205 -0.20 20.18 0.88
CA ASN A 205 0.53 21.43 1.02
C ASN A 205 1.59 21.27 2.11
N LEU A 206 2.82 20.93 1.69
CA LEU A 206 3.90 20.63 2.61
C LEU A 206 4.37 21.87 3.41
N HIS A 207 4.24 23.08 2.85
CA HIS A 207 4.54 24.32 3.58
C HIS A 207 3.56 24.55 4.73
N SER A 208 2.25 24.40 4.46
CA SER A 208 1.24 24.49 5.55
C SER A 208 1.48 23.42 6.61
N LEU A 209 1.75 22.17 6.21
CA LEU A 209 2.01 21.08 7.13
C LEU A 209 3.25 21.34 8.01
N ALA A 210 4.32 21.90 7.43
CA ALA A 210 5.53 22.29 8.17
C ALA A 210 5.25 23.40 9.18
N ASN A 211 4.53 24.44 8.77
CA ASN A 211 4.16 25.57 9.64
C ASN A 211 3.27 25.13 10.81
N ASP A 212 2.24 24.32 10.53
CA ASP A 212 1.31 23.83 11.55
C ASP A 212 1.99 22.88 12.56
N THR A 213 3.02 22.14 12.09
CA THR A 213 3.85 21.32 12.97
C THR A 213 4.81 22.18 13.81
N GLY A 214 5.35 23.25 13.27
CA GLY A 214 6.41 24.07 13.84
C GLY A 214 7.81 23.61 13.45
N ILE A 215 7.97 23.07 12.22
CA ILE A 215 9.26 22.56 11.69
C ILE A 215 9.60 23.22 10.35
N SER A 216 10.86 23.07 9.91
CA SER A 216 11.26 23.54 8.58
C SER A 216 10.63 22.71 7.46
N HIS A 217 10.46 23.31 6.26
CA HIS A 217 9.99 22.61 5.07
C HIS A 217 10.90 21.41 4.71
N THR A 218 12.21 21.56 4.88
CA THR A 218 13.18 20.48 4.63
C THR A 218 12.97 19.30 5.58
N THR A 219 12.72 19.60 6.87
CA THR A 219 12.39 18.57 7.87
C THR A 219 11.08 17.87 7.54
N ALA A 220 10.04 18.63 7.19
CA ALA A 220 8.74 18.07 6.79
C ALA A 220 8.86 17.14 5.57
N HIS A 221 9.67 17.54 4.56
CA HIS A 221 9.94 16.71 3.39
C HIS A 221 10.66 15.40 3.78
N ALA A 222 11.69 15.48 4.60
CA ALA A 222 12.43 14.31 5.07
C ALA A 222 11.51 13.35 5.86
N TRP A 223 10.71 13.87 6.79
CA TRP A 223 9.78 13.06 7.58
C TRP A 223 8.70 12.41 6.72
N LEU A 224 8.13 13.15 5.77
CA LEU A 224 7.14 12.60 4.84
C LEU A 224 7.74 11.47 4.00
N SER A 225 8.96 11.64 3.48
CA SER A 225 9.66 10.62 2.71
C SER A 225 9.90 9.34 3.52
N ILE A 226 10.18 9.46 4.82
CA ILE A 226 10.34 8.31 5.71
C ILE A 226 9.00 7.61 5.95
N LEU A 227 7.92 8.37 6.19
CA LEU A 227 6.58 7.79 6.34
C LEU A 227 6.13 7.05 5.07
N GLU A 228 6.44 7.58 3.90
CA GLU A 228 6.15 6.94 2.61
C GLU A 228 6.98 5.67 2.41
N ALA A 229 8.29 5.74 2.69
CA ALA A 229 9.22 4.62 2.62
C ALA A 229 8.88 3.48 3.59
N SER A 230 8.26 3.81 4.71
CA SER A 230 7.86 2.87 5.76
C SER A 230 6.44 2.35 5.62
N TYR A 231 5.78 2.64 4.51
CA TYR A 231 4.39 2.23 4.25
C TYR A 231 3.38 2.73 5.29
N ILE A 232 3.60 3.91 5.85
CA ILE A 232 2.61 4.60 6.69
C ILE A 232 1.72 5.47 5.82
N VAL A 233 2.33 6.34 5.02
CA VAL A 233 1.67 7.30 4.14
C VAL A 233 1.87 6.88 2.68
N PHE A 234 0.85 7.13 1.87
CA PHE A 234 0.86 6.96 0.43
C PHE A 234 0.54 8.29 -0.25
N LEU A 235 1.31 8.65 -1.28
CA LEU A 235 1.07 9.84 -2.08
C LEU A 235 0.49 9.46 -3.43
N LEU A 236 -0.80 9.75 -3.63
CA LEU A 236 -1.47 9.56 -4.92
C LEU A 236 -1.09 10.73 -5.85
N LYS A 237 -0.49 10.39 -6.98
CA LYS A 237 -0.04 11.38 -7.97
C LYS A 237 -1.21 11.83 -8.85
N PRO A 238 -1.22 13.09 -9.27
CA PRO A 238 -2.21 13.56 -10.24
C PRO A 238 -1.96 12.95 -11.63
N TRP A 239 -3.04 12.73 -12.36
CA TRP A 239 -3.02 12.28 -13.75
C TRP A 239 -2.61 13.41 -14.69
N TYR A 240 -1.76 13.09 -15.66
CA TYR A 240 -1.32 14.04 -16.69
C TYR A 240 -1.38 13.40 -18.07
N ARG A 241 -2.19 13.94 -18.95
CA ARG A 241 -2.22 13.52 -20.35
C ARG A 241 -0.99 14.00 -21.13
N ASN A 242 -0.51 15.19 -20.79
CA ASN A 242 0.68 15.79 -21.40
C ASN A 242 1.60 16.26 -20.29
N ILE A 243 2.80 15.69 -20.20
CA ILE A 243 3.82 16.01 -19.18
C ILE A 243 4.16 17.52 -19.17
N SER A 244 3.95 18.23 -20.29
CA SER A 244 4.20 19.67 -20.42
C SER A 244 3.06 20.56 -19.89
N LYS A 245 1.81 20.08 -19.82
CA LYS A 245 0.64 20.81 -19.30
C LYS A 245 0.17 20.21 -17.98
N ARG A 246 0.84 20.57 -16.90
CA ARG A 246 0.51 20.08 -15.54
C ARG A 246 -0.67 20.87 -14.99
N LEU A 247 -1.79 20.20 -14.73
CA LEU A 247 -2.98 20.81 -14.13
C LEU A 247 -2.75 21.16 -12.66
N ILE A 248 -2.43 20.19 -11.82
CA ILE A 248 -2.03 20.40 -10.42
C ILE A 248 -0.81 19.51 -10.13
N LYS A 249 0.22 20.08 -9.47
CA LYS A 249 1.47 19.34 -9.20
C LYS A 249 1.45 18.57 -7.88
N SER A 250 0.66 18.99 -6.91
CA SER A 250 0.64 18.42 -5.57
C SER A 250 -0.08 17.07 -5.57
N PRO A 251 0.47 16.03 -4.95
CA PRO A 251 -0.22 14.77 -4.74
C PRO A 251 -1.32 14.93 -3.67
N LYS A 252 -2.24 13.97 -3.60
CA LYS A 252 -3.10 13.75 -2.43
C LYS A 252 -2.42 12.82 -1.44
N ILE A 253 -2.66 13.01 -0.14
CA ILE A 253 -2.09 12.19 0.92
C ILE A 253 -3.11 11.16 1.42
N TYR A 254 -2.67 9.91 1.57
CA TYR A 254 -3.43 8.79 2.09
C TYR A 254 -2.58 7.93 3.02
N PHE A 255 -3.21 6.98 3.71
CA PHE A 255 -2.53 6.01 4.56
C PHE A 255 -2.64 4.60 3.95
N TYR A 256 -1.60 3.79 4.10
CA TYR A 256 -1.64 2.39 3.66
C TYR A 256 -2.63 1.52 4.45
N ASP A 257 -3.02 1.99 5.65
CA ASP A 257 -4.09 1.36 6.44
C ASP A 257 -5.04 2.43 6.98
N VAL A 258 -6.34 2.28 6.70
CA VAL A 258 -7.37 3.21 7.12
C VAL A 258 -7.60 3.20 8.63
N GLY A 259 -7.42 2.04 9.28
CA GLY A 259 -7.54 1.92 10.74
C GLY A 259 -6.46 2.72 11.46
N LEU A 260 -5.21 2.69 10.95
CA LEU A 260 -4.14 3.53 11.48
C LEU A 260 -4.47 5.02 11.35
N ALA A 261 -5.05 5.44 10.22
CA ALA A 261 -5.49 6.82 10.04
C ALA A 261 -6.60 7.18 11.03
N ALA A 262 -7.61 6.32 11.22
CA ALA A 262 -8.68 6.52 12.19
C ALA A 262 -8.14 6.60 13.63
N TYR A 263 -7.20 5.73 14.00
CA TYR A 263 -6.53 5.79 15.30
C TYR A 263 -5.80 7.13 15.53
N LEU A 264 -5.04 7.60 14.54
CA LEU A 264 -4.30 8.87 14.61
C LEU A 264 -5.22 10.09 14.72
N LEU A 265 -6.45 9.98 14.20
CA LEU A 265 -7.52 10.97 14.35
C LEU A 265 -8.24 10.89 15.72
N GLY A 266 -7.88 9.94 16.58
CA GLY A 266 -8.49 9.75 17.90
C GLY A 266 -9.86 9.05 17.87
N MET A 267 -10.14 8.29 16.82
CA MET A 267 -11.38 7.52 16.70
C MET A 267 -11.26 6.19 17.45
N GLU A 268 -12.12 5.95 18.43
CA GLU A 268 -12.08 4.77 19.31
C GLU A 268 -13.34 3.90 19.15
N SER A 269 -14.33 4.36 18.39
CA SER A 269 -15.59 3.66 18.18
C SER A 269 -16.17 3.94 16.80
N GLU A 270 -17.06 3.06 16.33
CA GLU A 270 -17.82 3.25 15.08
C GLU A 270 -18.61 4.58 15.08
N VAL A 271 -19.11 4.99 16.24
CA VAL A 271 -19.83 6.26 16.39
C VAL A 271 -18.91 7.45 16.15
N HIS A 272 -17.65 7.38 16.58
CA HIS A 272 -16.67 8.42 16.27
C HIS A 272 -16.43 8.51 14.77
N VAL A 273 -16.22 7.36 14.09
CA VAL A 273 -16.05 7.32 12.62
C VAL A 273 -17.26 7.88 11.90
N SER A 274 -18.48 7.44 12.27
CA SER A 274 -19.72 7.80 11.57
C SER A 274 -20.04 9.30 11.63
N ARG A 275 -19.60 9.99 12.68
CA ARG A 275 -19.87 11.42 12.91
C ARG A 275 -18.72 12.35 12.52
N ASP A 276 -17.58 11.79 12.17
CA ASP A 276 -16.40 12.59 11.85
C ASP A 276 -16.52 13.26 10.46
N PRO A 277 -16.18 14.53 10.33
CA PRO A 277 -16.16 15.23 9.04
C PRO A 277 -15.27 14.55 7.99
N LEU A 278 -14.22 13.83 8.40
CA LEU A 278 -13.30 13.11 7.52
C LEU A 278 -13.77 11.69 7.15
N ARG A 279 -14.99 11.27 7.56
CA ARG A 279 -15.54 9.96 7.21
C ARG A 279 -15.50 9.68 5.72
N GLY A 280 -15.84 10.68 4.89
CA GLY A 280 -15.76 10.57 3.43
C GLY A 280 -14.35 10.30 2.92
N ASN A 281 -13.36 11.01 3.48
CA ASN A 281 -11.95 10.86 3.14
C ASN A 281 -11.36 9.52 3.60
N LEU A 282 -11.77 9.01 4.78
CA LEU A 282 -11.42 7.67 5.25
C LEU A 282 -11.98 6.59 4.31
N PHE A 283 -13.21 6.76 3.84
CA PHE A 283 -13.81 5.84 2.87
C PHE A 283 -13.10 5.90 1.51
N GLU A 284 -12.74 7.08 1.05
CA GLU A 284 -11.93 7.25 -0.18
C GLU A 284 -10.57 6.55 -0.03
N ASN A 285 -9.91 6.71 1.13
CA ASN A 285 -8.67 5.98 1.44
C ASN A 285 -8.86 4.46 1.40
N LEU A 286 -9.93 3.95 2.01
CA LEU A 286 -10.28 2.53 1.98
C LEU A 286 -10.43 2.03 0.54
N ALA A 287 -11.24 2.70 -0.27
CA ALA A 287 -11.48 2.31 -1.66
C ALA A 287 -10.20 2.36 -2.51
N LEU A 288 -9.40 3.42 -2.37
CA LEU A 288 -8.11 3.54 -3.06
C LEU A 288 -7.15 2.40 -2.68
N MET A 289 -7.05 2.08 -1.40
CA MET A 289 -6.16 0.99 -0.97
C MET A 289 -6.62 -0.37 -1.48
N GLU A 290 -7.92 -0.65 -1.57
CA GLU A 290 -8.43 -1.89 -2.16
C GLU A 290 -8.09 -2.00 -3.66
N VAL A 291 -8.19 -0.90 -4.41
CA VAL A 291 -7.74 -0.83 -5.82
C VAL A 291 -6.23 -1.12 -5.94
N ILE A 292 -5.41 -0.53 -5.09
CA ILE A 292 -3.95 -0.74 -5.09
C ILE A 292 -3.59 -2.18 -4.70
N LYS A 293 -4.26 -2.74 -3.68
CA LYS A 293 -4.06 -4.13 -3.25
C LYS A 293 -4.38 -5.10 -4.37
N TYR A 294 -5.48 -4.90 -5.11
CA TYR A 294 -5.84 -5.73 -6.26
C TYR A 294 -4.69 -5.81 -7.28
N ARG A 295 -4.08 -4.67 -7.63
CA ARG A 295 -2.93 -4.65 -8.55
C ARG A 295 -1.72 -5.40 -7.98
N PHE A 296 -1.41 -5.19 -6.71
CA PHE A 296 -0.27 -5.87 -6.08
C PHE A 296 -0.50 -7.38 -5.95
N HIS A 297 -1.74 -7.82 -5.70
CA HIS A 297 -2.10 -9.24 -5.71
C HIS A 297 -1.89 -9.90 -7.07
N SER A 298 -1.98 -9.12 -8.16
CA SER A 298 -1.68 -9.57 -9.52
C SER A 298 -0.20 -9.40 -9.92
N GLY A 299 0.70 -9.05 -8.99
CA GLY A 299 2.12 -8.79 -9.25
C GLY A 299 2.39 -7.52 -10.05
N ARG A 300 1.40 -6.65 -10.24
CA ARG A 300 1.50 -5.42 -11.02
C ARG A 300 1.87 -4.22 -10.15
N LYS A 301 2.52 -3.23 -10.75
CA LYS A 301 2.82 -1.95 -10.09
C LYS A 301 1.57 -1.08 -10.00
N ASN A 302 1.51 -0.19 -9.00
CA ASN A 302 0.44 0.82 -8.93
C ASN A 302 0.49 1.74 -10.16
N ALA A 303 -0.66 1.92 -10.82
CA ALA A 303 -0.86 2.83 -11.94
C ALA A 303 -2.09 3.73 -11.72
N THR A 304 -2.57 3.82 -10.46
CA THR A 304 -3.68 4.70 -10.09
C THR A 304 -3.19 6.13 -9.94
N THR A 305 -3.92 7.07 -10.49
CA THR A 305 -3.72 8.52 -10.36
C THR A 305 -5.06 9.17 -10.01
N PHE A 306 -5.10 10.48 -9.74
CA PHE A 306 -6.35 11.23 -9.62
C PHE A 306 -6.38 12.37 -10.64
N TYR A 307 -7.56 12.87 -10.97
CA TYR A 307 -7.69 14.05 -11.83
C TYR A 307 -8.15 15.25 -11.00
N ARG A 308 -7.50 16.40 -11.21
CA ARG A 308 -8.00 17.68 -10.73
C ARG A 308 -7.53 18.82 -11.62
N ASP A 309 -8.45 19.68 -12.04
CA ASP A 309 -8.12 20.88 -12.80
C ASP A 309 -7.97 22.12 -11.90
N SER A 310 -7.56 23.24 -12.51
CA SER A 310 -7.40 24.52 -11.81
C SER A 310 -8.72 25.16 -11.35
N ARG A 311 -9.86 24.66 -11.83
CA ARG A 311 -11.20 25.11 -11.43
C ARG A 311 -11.76 24.30 -10.29
N GLY A 312 -11.06 23.25 -9.87
CA GLY A 312 -11.47 22.37 -8.77
C GLY A 312 -12.32 21.18 -9.18
N ASN A 313 -12.55 20.96 -10.50
CA ASN A 313 -13.19 19.72 -10.94
C ASN A 313 -12.26 18.54 -10.69
N GLU A 314 -12.78 17.50 -10.08
CA GLU A 314 -11.99 16.37 -9.57
C GLU A 314 -12.64 15.04 -9.92
N VAL A 315 -11.80 14.01 -10.12
CA VAL A 315 -12.15 12.59 -10.12
C VAL A 315 -11.18 11.88 -9.21
N ASP A 316 -11.69 11.10 -8.27
CA ASP A 316 -10.92 10.52 -7.17
C ASP A 316 -9.85 9.53 -7.64
N MET A 317 -10.13 8.73 -8.67
CA MET A 317 -9.17 7.79 -9.26
C MET A 317 -9.30 7.76 -10.78
N ILE A 318 -8.14 7.72 -11.45
CA ILE A 318 -8.04 7.38 -12.88
C ILE A 318 -7.26 6.05 -12.96
N LEU A 319 -7.90 5.03 -13.48
CA LEU A 319 -7.27 3.75 -13.77
C LEU A 319 -6.83 3.74 -15.22
N GLU A 320 -5.57 3.36 -15.47
CA GLU A 320 -4.98 3.38 -16.82
C GLU A 320 -4.64 1.98 -17.29
N SER A 321 -5.06 1.63 -18.51
CA SER A 321 -4.68 0.42 -19.22
C SER A 321 -4.21 0.78 -20.63
N GLY A 322 -2.90 0.95 -20.81
CA GLY A 322 -2.34 1.48 -22.05
C GLY A 322 -2.81 2.92 -22.31
N ARG A 323 -3.66 3.12 -23.32
CA ARG A 323 -4.27 4.42 -23.63
C ARG A 323 -5.68 4.58 -23.06
N ASP A 324 -6.28 3.47 -22.63
CA ASP A 324 -7.64 3.45 -22.11
C ASP A 324 -7.68 3.97 -20.69
N LEU A 325 -8.67 4.81 -20.40
CA LEU A 325 -8.89 5.43 -19.10
C LEU A 325 -10.23 4.94 -18.53
N PHE A 326 -10.23 4.59 -17.26
CA PHE A 326 -11.45 4.29 -16.51
C PHE A 326 -11.48 5.18 -15.26
N PRO A 327 -12.16 6.34 -15.33
CA PRO A 327 -12.31 7.23 -14.18
C PRO A 327 -13.28 6.62 -13.16
N VAL A 328 -12.95 6.77 -11.88
CA VAL A 328 -13.72 6.24 -10.75
C VAL A 328 -13.92 7.34 -9.73
N GLU A 329 -15.16 7.54 -9.35
CA GLU A 329 -15.56 8.40 -8.23
C GLU A 329 -15.83 7.55 -6.99
N VAL A 330 -15.62 8.11 -5.80
CA VAL A 330 -15.79 7.41 -4.52
C VAL A 330 -16.73 8.20 -3.61
N LYS A 331 -17.79 7.54 -3.12
CA LYS A 331 -18.79 8.19 -2.25
C LYS A 331 -19.16 7.28 -1.07
N SER A 332 -18.97 7.74 0.14
CA SER A 332 -19.25 6.97 1.36
C SER A 332 -20.75 6.77 1.66
N GLY A 333 -21.65 7.45 0.94
CA GLY A 333 -23.08 7.30 1.08
C GLY A 333 -23.59 5.97 0.54
N ALA A 334 -24.60 5.40 1.19
CA ALA A 334 -25.28 4.18 0.72
C ALA A 334 -26.34 4.48 -0.36
N THR A 335 -26.89 5.69 -0.37
CA THR A 335 -27.89 6.14 -1.37
C THR A 335 -27.15 6.91 -2.48
N ILE A 336 -27.42 6.54 -3.73
CA ILE A 336 -26.81 7.14 -4.90
C ILE A 336 -27.60 8.41 -5.26
N ALA A 337 -26.90 9.54 -5.31
CA ALA A 337 -27.41 10.84 -5.72
C ALA A 337 -26.82 11.28 -7.07
N ASP A 338 -27.54 12.11 -7.83
CA ASP A 338 -27.11 12.55 -9.17
C ASP A 338 -25.83 13.37 -9.17
N ASP A 339 -25.54 14.05 -8.09
CA ASP A 339 -24.31 14.82 -7.91
C ASP A 339 -23.04 13.95 -7.80
N PHE A 340 -23.19 12.64 -7.51
CA PHE A 340 -22.08 11.68 -7.48
C PHE A 340 -21.40 11.52 -8.85
N PHE A 341 -22.08 11.85 -9.94
CA PHE A 341 -21.59 11.70 -11.31
C PHE A 341 -21.01 12.98 -11.92
N LYS A 342 -21.05 14.11 -11.22
CA LYS A 342 -20.59 15.41 -11.76
C LYS A 342 -19.16 15.40 -12.22
N GLY A 343 -18.23 14.88 -11.40
CA GLY A 343 -16.80 14.78 -11.73
C GLY A 343 -16.56 13.92 -12.95
N LEU A 344 -17.20 12.74 -13.00
CA LEU A 344 -17.09 11.79 -14.11
C LEU A 344 -17.63 12.38 -15.44
N ASN A 345 -18.79 13.04 -15.41
CA ASN A 345 -19.35 13.71 -16.58
C ASN A 345 -18.42 14.84 -17.10
N TYR A 346 -17.90 15.66 -16.19
CA TYR A 346 -16.97 16.71 -16.52
C TYR A 346 -15.68 16.16 -17.15
N PHE A 347 -15.09 15.14 -16.53
CA PHE A 347 -13.89 14.50 -17.04
C PHE A 347 -14.11 13.92 -18.45
N SER A 348 -15.20 13.17 -18.66
CA SER A 348 -15.54 12.57 -19.95
C SER A 348 -15.73 13.60 -21.05
N GLY A 349 -16.28 14.77 -20.73
CA GLY A 349 -16.42 15.89 -21.68
C GLY A 349 -15.14 16.71 -21.91
N SER A 350 -14.14 16.56 -21.03
CA SER A 350 -12.91 17.36 -21.06
C SER A 350 -11.72 16.66 -21.71
N VAL A 351 -11.73 15.31 -21.76
CA VAL A 351 -10.69 14.50 -22.42
C VAL A 351 -11.06 14.24 -23.88
N SER A 352 -10.06 14.27 -24.77
CA SER A 352 -10.30 14.11 -26.22
C SER A 352 -10.60 12.67 -26.63
N GLU A 353 -10.27 11.68 -25.81
CA GLU A 353 -10.58 10.27 -26.02
C GLU A 353 -11.68 9.87 -25.04
N ALA A 354 -12.76 9.27 -25.55
CA ALA A 354 -13.83 8.78 -24.68
C ALA A 354 -13.25 7.77 -23.68
N PRO A 355 -13.53 7.89 -22.37
CA PRO A 355 -13.15 6.86 -21.41
C PRO A 355 -13.75 5.51 -21.80
N TYR A 356 -13.06 4.43 -21.46
CA TYR A 356 -13.52 3.04 -21.63
C TYR A 356 -14.87 2.76 -20.93
N GLY A 357 -15.20 3.59 -19.97
CA GLY A 357 -16.39 3.62 -19.14
C GLY A 357 -16.11 4.44 -17.90
N CYS A 358 -17.08 4.52 -16.99
CA CYS A 358 -16.93 5.23 -15.72
C CYS A 358 -17.42 4.38 -14.57
N GLY A 359 -16.73 4.44 -13.44
CA GLY A 359 -17.05 3.72 -12.22
C GLY A 359 -17.46 4.64 -11.07
N LEU A 360 -18.35 4.15 -10.21
CA LEU A 360 -18.61 4.72 -8.89
C LEU A 360 -18.41 3.62 -7.86
N ILE A 361 -17.52 3.86 -6.89
CA ILE A 361 -17.39 3.03 -5.69
C ILE A 361 -18.15 3.72 -4.57
N TYR A 362 -19.11 3.01 -3.94
CA TYR A 362 -19.98 3.61 -2.95
C TYR A 362 -20.15 2.78 -1.68
N GLY A 363 -20.74 3.40 -0.66
CA GLY A 363 -20.96 2.79 0.65
C GLY A 363 -22.18 1.87 0.75
N GLY A 364 -22.87 1.57 -0.36
CA GLY A 364 -24.00 0.63 -0.39
C GLY A 364 -23.55 -0.83 -0.56
N GLN A 365 -24.54 -1.71 -0.88
CA GLN A 365 -24.29 -3.16 -0.92
C GLN A 365 -24.53 -3.79 -2.30
N GLU A 366 -25.22 -3.11 -3.21
CA GLU A 366 -25.63 -3.68 -4.49
C GLU A 366 -24.81 -3.16 -5.66
N ILE A 367 -24.45 -4.07 -6.58
CA ILE A 367 -23.89 -3.70 -7.87
C ILE A 367 -25.03 -3.17 -8.74
N GLN A 368 -24.84 -1.99 -9.31
CA GLN A 368 -25.85 -1.35 -10.15
C GLN A 368 -25.23 -0.81 -11.44
N GLN A 369 -26.07 -0.63 -12.46
CA GLN A 369 -25.71 0.15 -13.64
C GLN A 369 -26.75 1.26 -13.82
N ARG A 370 -26.27 2.50 -13.96
CA ARG A 370 -27.12 3.67 -14.24
C ARG A 370 -26.56 4.42 -15.44
N HIS A 371 -27.31 4.47 -16.54
CA HIS A 371 -26.83 5.04 -17.80
C HIS A 371 -25.47 4.41 -18.21
N ASN A 372 -24.44 5.22 -18.29
CA ASN A 372 -23.07 4.80 -18.67
C ASN A 372 -22.14 4.52 -17.46
N PHE A 373 -22.72 4.55 -16.24
CA PHE A 373 -21.94 4.38 -15.00
C PHE A 373 -22.11 2.98 -14.43
N ARG A 374 -21.00 2.32 -14.13
CA ARG A 374 -20.99 1.06 -13.38
C ARG A 374 -20.74 1.38 -11.91
N ILE A 375 -21.60 0.88 -11.04
CA ILE A 375 -21.64 1.23 -9.62
C ILE A 375 -21.38 0.00 -8.80
N TYR A 376 -20.37 0.08 -7.93
CA TYR A 376 -19.91 -1.05 -7.14
C TYR A 376 -19.83 -0.67 -5.64
N PRO A 377 -20.33 -1.55 -4.74
CA PRO A 377 -19.92 -1.49 -3.34
C PRO A 377 -18.39 -1.58 -3.20
N VAL A 378 -17.82 -0.97 -2.18
CA VAL A 378 -16.39 -1.11 -1.89
C VAL A 378 -15.97 -2.58 -1.67
N ALA A 379 -16.89 -3.43 -1.18
CA ALA A 379 -16.66 -4.86 -0.99
C ALA A 379 -16.68 -5.66 -2.31
N ALA A 380 -17.07 -5.05 -3.44
CA ALA A 380 -17.17 -5.67 -4.75
C ALA A 380 -16.14 -5.10 -5.76
N ILE A 381 -15.01 -4.58 -5.27
CA ILE A 381 -13.95 -4.04 -6.14
C ILE A 381 -13.33 -5.15 -7.01
N GLU A 382 -13.22 -6.38 -6.51
CA GLU A 382 -12.74 -7.51 -7.32
C GLU A 382 -13.68 -7.84 -8.47
N GLU A 383 -14.98 -7.80 -8.23
CA GLU A 383 -16.02 -7.97 -9.26
C GLU A 383 -15.95 -6.85 -10.31
N MET A 384 -15.66 -5.62 -9.89
CA MET A 384 -15.40 -4.51 -10.80
C MET A 384 -14.24 -4.83 -11.75
N PHE A 385 -13.11 -5.27 -11.21
CA PHE A 385 -11.96 -5.62 -12.03
C PHE A 385 -12.20 -6.87 -12.89
N GLY A 386 -12.92 -7.86 -12.38
CA GLY A 386 -13.36 -9.02 -13.17
C GLY A 386 -14.17 -8.60 -14.39
N ALA A 387 -15.14 -7.71 -14.23
CA ALA A 387 -15.95 -7.17 -15.31
C ALA A 387 -15.13 -6.31 -16.30
N LEU A 388 -14.17 -5.51 -15.81
CA LEU A 388 -13.29 -4.70 -16.65
C LEU A 388 -12.35 -5.57 -17.49
N ASN A 389 -11.71 -6.58 -16.88
CA ASN A 389 -10.82 -7.51 -17.57
C ASN A 389 -11.56 -8.32 -18.63
N SER A 390 -12.77 -8.82 -18.33
CA SER A 390 -13.62 -9.55 -19.28
C SER A 390 -14.04 -8.69 -20.47
N ALA A 391 -14.13 -7.39 -20.28
CA ALA A 391 -14.45 -6.44 -21.34
C ALA A 391 -13.19 -5.92 -22.08
N GLY A 392 -11.98 -6.39 -21.75
CA GLY A 392 -10.73 -6.04 -22.43
C GLY A 392 -9.92 -4.91 -21.77
N PHE A 393 -10.38 -4.34 -20.65
CA PHE A 393 -9.62 -3.36 -19.90
C PHE A 393 -8.71 -4.05 -18.88
N SER A 394 -7.48 -4.32 -19.24
CA SER A 394 -6.51 -5.05 -18.41
C SER A 394 -5.80 -4.10 -17.42
N TYR A 395 -6.40 -3.89 -16.25
CA TYR A 395 -5.84 -3.06 -15.17
C TYR A 395 -4.96 -3.83 -14.19
#